data_228289313a07e87c5bdc0f54f4abb11f
#
_entry.id   228289313a07e87c5bdc0f54f4abb11f
#
_cell.length_a   1.000
_cell.length_b   1.000
_cell.length_c   1.000
_cell.angle_alpha   90.00
_cell.angle_beta   90.00
_cell.angle_gamma   90.00
#
_symmetry.space_group_name_H-M   'P 1'
#
loop_
_entity.id
_entity.type
_entity.pdbx_description
1 polymer ?
#
loop_
_entity_poly.entity_id
_entity_poly.type
_entity_poly.pdbx_seq_one_letter_code
_entity_poly.pdbx_strand_id
1 'polypeptide(L)'
;MLTGIWSMKGGSGTTVTTCAIARLHPRALIIDTCGDVPAVLGLADSDTPGARDWLAGDSPRERLDDLVESVDDRLGLLRCGTSEGPFEDHAWRTFAEWAAERPEEVIVDLGTGVPSAAFRAMVRDLMVIRPCYLSLRRAARSGLRPDGVIVVCEPGRALTADDVGRCLDVPVVATVRIDPTVARAVDAGLILSRLPATLRVLDGVIPA
;
A
#
# COMPACT_ATOMS: atom_id res chain seq x y z
N MET A 1 4.13 -1.32 13.71
CA MET A 1 3.01 -2.18 13.22
C MET A 1 3.25 -2.52 11.76
N LEU A 2 2.69 -3.60 11.21
CA LEU A 2 2.85 -3.98 9.80
C LEU A 2 1.49 -3.96 9.10
N THR A 3 1.37 -3.15 8.04
CA THR A 3 0.12 -2.99 7.27
C THR A 3 0.36 -3.26 5.79
N GLY A 4 -0.44 -4.15 5.20
CA GLY A 4 -0.46 -4.40 3.76
C GLY A 4 -1.61 -3.63 3.08
N ILE A 5 -1.31 -2.91 2.01
CA ILE A 5 -2.31 -2.14 1.24
C ILE A 5 -2.34 -2.65 -0.20
N TRP A 6 -3.53 -3.01 -0.68
CA TRP A 6 -3.72 -3.61 -2.00
C TRP A 6 -5.06 -3.25 -2.62
N SER A 7 -5.28 -3.62 -3.88
CA SER A 7 -6.56 -3.42 -4.57
C SER A 7 -6.89 -4.55 -5.53
N MET A 8 -8.17 -4.76 -5.79
CA MET A 8 -8.65 -5.74 -6.80
C MET A 8 -8.57 -5.22 -8.23
N LYS A 9 -8.24 -3.96 -8.43
CA LYS A 9 -8.25 -3.33 -9.76
C LYS A 9 -7.27 -2.17 -9.81
N GLY A 10 -6.46 -2.14 -10.86
CA GLY A 10 -5.54 -1.04 -11.14
C GLY A 10 -6.25 0.32 -11.22
N GLY A 11 -5.55 1.35 -10.85
CA GLY A 11 -6.07 2.72 -10.80
C GLY A 11 -7.00 3.00 -9.61
N SER A 12 -6.99 2.15 -8.58
CA SER A 12 -7.75 2.38 -7.34
C SER A 12 -7.10 3.42 -6.41
N GLY A 13 -5.82 3.74 -6.62
CA GLY A 13 -5.08 4.70 -5.81
C GLY A 13 -4.29 4.06 -4.66
N THR A 14 -3.96 2.77 -4.77
CA THR A 14 -3.23 1.98 -3.76
C THR A 14 -1.93 2.66 -3.37
N THR A 15 -1.03 2.89 -4.32
CA THR A 15 0.29 3.49 -4.10
C THR A 15 0.20 4.90 -3.50
N VAL A 16 -0.72 5.73 -4.02
CA VAL A 16 -0.94 7.08 -3.47
C VAL A 16 -1.43 7.02 -2.03
N THR A 17 -2.32 6.08 -1.72
CA THR A 17 -2.83 5.86 -0.35
C THR A 17 -1.71 5.40 0.58
N THR A 18 -0.88 4.45 0.14
CA THR A 18 0.29 3.95 0.87
C THR A 18 1.25 5.10 1.20
N CYS A 19 1.65 5.88 0.20
CA CYS A 19 2.55 7.03 0.38
C CYS A 19 1.95 8.10 1.30
N ALA A 20 0.65 8.36 1.18
CA ALA A 20 -0.03 9.35 2.02
C ALA A 20 -0.08 8.92 3.49
N ILE A 21 -0.42 7.66 3.77
CA ILE A 21 -0.43 7.10 5.13
C ILE A 21 0.98 7.19 5.74
N ALA A 22 2.01 6.71 5.02
CA ALA A 22 3.39 6.76 5.47
C ALA A 22 3.83 8.21 5.80
N ARG A 23 3.43 9.18 4.97
CA ARG A 23 3.77 10.59 5.18
C ARG A 23 3.08 11.21 6.40
N LEU A 24 1.94 10.66 6.83
CA LEU A 24 1.20 11.11 8.02
C LEU A 24 1.78 10.54 9.32
N HIS A 25 2.53 9.43 9.25
CA HIS A 25 3.20 8.87 10.43
C HIS A 25 4.46 9.64 10.83
N PRO A 26 4.80 9.67 12.14
CA PRO A 26 6.01 10.30 12.63
C PRO A 26 7.28 9.67 12.04
N ARG A 27 7.27 8.34 11.85
CA ARG A 27 8.35 7.56 11.25
C ARG A 27 7.79 6.33 10.57
N ALA A 28 8.10 6.13 9.30
CA ALA A 28 7.58 5.03 8.50
C ALA A 28 8.63 4.42 7.57
N LEU A 29 8.44 3.15 7.24
CA LEU A 29 9.09 2.45 6.14
C LEU A 29 8.02 2.06 5.11
N ILE A 30 8.15 2.50 3.88
CA ILE A 30 7.38 1.97 2.77
C ILE A 30 8.16 0.80 2.16
N ILE A 31 7.45 -0.31 1.94
CA ILE A 31 7.94 -1.42 1.14
C ILE A 31 7.13 -1.44 -0.16
N ASP A 32 7.82 -1.23 -1.26
CA ASP A 32 7.22 -1.27 -2.59
C ASP A 32 7.33 -2.68 -3.18
N THR A 33 6.20 -3.27 -3.57
CA THR A 33 6.18 -4.55 -4.30
C THR A 33 5.56 -4.43 -5.70
N CYS A 34 5.29 -3.22 -6.17
CA CYS A 34 4.67 -2.97 -7.47
C CYS A 34 5.45 -2.01 -8.38
N GLY A 35 6.43 -1.26 -7.84
CA GLY A 35 7.34 -0.40 -8.59
C GLY A 35 6.87 1.04 -8.78
N ASP A 36 5.68 1.41 -8.27
CA ASP A 36 5.09 2.73 -8.50
C ASP A 36 5.42 3.76 -7.40
N VAL A 37 5.94 3.32 -6.24
CA VAL A 37 6.19 4.20 -5.09
C VAL A 37 7.21 5.31 -5.43
N PRO A 38 8.36 5.04 -6.08
CA PRO A 38 9.32 6.08 -6.43
C PRO A 38 8.70 7.20 -7.25
N ALA A 39 7.90 6.86 -8.26
CA ALA A 39 7.22 7.84 -9.11
C ALA A 39 6.26 8.74 -8.31
N VAL A 40 5.47 8.16 -7.39
CA VAL A 40 4.55 8.93 -6.52
C VAL A 40 5.31 9.85 -5.57
N LEU A 41 6.47 9.42 -5.07
CA LEU A 41 7.31 10.21 -4.17
C LEU A 41 8.19 11.24 -4.88
N GLY A 42 8.26 11.21 -6.23
CA GLY A 42 9.14 12.07 -7.02
C GLY A 42 10.62 11.68 -6.94
N LEU A 43 10.89 10.40 -6.71
CA LEU A 43 12.25 9.83 -6.68
C LEU A 43 12.65 9.34 -8.06
N ALA A 44 13.94 9.36 -8.34
CA ALA A 44 14.47 8.78 -9.57
C ALA A 44 14.30 7.26 -9.61
N ASP A 45 14.14 6.71 -10.81
CA ASP A 45 14.19 5.27 -11.02
C ASP A 45 15.55 4.71 -10.65
N SER A 46 15.60 3.46 -10.24
CA SER A 46 16.82 2.75 -9.89
C SER A 46 16.66 1.26 -10.15
N ASP A 47 17.72 0.67 -10.70
CA ASP A 47 17.81 -0.79 -10.93
C ASP A 47 18.42 -1.53 -9.72
N THR A 48 18.43 -0.90 -8.53
CA THR A 48 18.93 -1.54 -7.31
C THR A 48 18.03 -2.72 -6.92
N PRO A 49 18.62 -3.80 -6.36
CA PRO A 49 17.80 -4.88 -5.81
C PRO A 49 16.81 -4.39 -4.78
N GLY A 50 15.66 -5.05 -4.69
CA GLY A 50 14.57 -4.64 -3.81
C GLY A 50 13.81 -5.82 -3.19
N ALA A 51 12.61 -5.54 -2.71
CA ALA A 51 11.76 -6.49 -2.00
C ALA A 51 11.51 -7.77 -2.80
N ARG A 52 11.18 -7.63 -4.09
CA ARG A 52 10.87 -8.77 -4.96
C ARG A 52 12.10 -9.62 -5.28
N ASP A 53 13.28 -8.99 -5.39
CA ASP A 53 14.54 -9.72 -5.63
C ASP A 53 14.90 -10.55 -4.39
N TRP A 54 14.68 -10.01 -3.19
CA TRP A 54 14.85 -10.77 -1.95
C TRP A 54 13.83 -11.92 -1.86
N LEU A 55 12.56 -11.68 -2.17
CA LEU A 55 11.49 -12.68 -2.15
C LEU A 55 11.71 -13.82 -3.16
N ALA A 56 12.39 -13.54 -4.26
CA ALA A 56 12.70 -14.52 -5.31
C ALA A 56 13.96 -15.35 -5.04
N GLY A 57 14.82 -14.91 -4.10
CA GLY A 57 16.11 -15.53 -3.81
C GLY A 57 16.14 -16.25 -2.48
N ASP A 58 17.29 -16.85 -2.20
CA ASP A 58 17.61 -17.52 -0.93
C ASP A 58 18.50 -16.63 -0.02
N SER A 59 18.31 -15.31 -0.10
CA SER A 59 19.11 -14.36 0.67
C SER A 59 18.75 -14.41 2.16
N PRO A 60 19.76 -14.31 3.07
CA PRO A 60 19.50 -14.20 4.49
C PRO A 60 18.59 -13.01 4.81
N ARG A 61 17.81 -13.14 5.88
CA ARG A 61 16.84 -12.12 6.33
C ARG A 61 17.51 -10.76 6.61
N GLU A 62 18.71 -10.78 7.16
CA GLU A 62 19.50 -9.60 7.52
C GLU A 62 19.83 -8.72 6.31
N ARG A 63 19.85 -9.30 5.11
CA ARG A 63 20.09 -8.54 3.86
C ARG A 63 18.97 -7.56 3.53
N LEU A 64 17.78 -7.73 4.11
CA LEU A 64 16.67 -6.78 3.94
C LEU A 64 17.02 -5.40 4.52
N ASP A 65 17.79 -5.34 5.59
CA ASP A 65 18.22 -4.06 6.18
C ASP A 65 19.15 -3.27 5.23
N ASP A 66 19.98 -3.97 4.47
CA ASP A 66 20.88 -3.36 3.48
C ASP A 66 20.14 -2.78 2.26
N LEU A 67 18.89 -3.22 2.02
CA LEU A 67 18.05 -2.78 0.91
C LEU A 67 17.19 -1.56 1.25
N VAL A 68 17.13 -1.17 2.52
CA VAL A 68 16.37 0.01 2.96
C VAL A 68 17.16 1.28 2.70
N GLU A 69 16.62 2.17 1.89
CA GLU A 69 17.18 3.52 1.68
C GLU A 69 16.43 4.57 2.49
N SER A 70 17.11 5.61 2.92
CA SER A 70 16.50 6.78 3.55
C SER A 70 15.99 7.73 2.47
N VAL A 71 14.71 8.06 2.51
CA VAL A 71 14.10 9.08 1.64
C VAL A 71 14.21 10.46 2.29
N ASP A 72 13.89 10.55 3.59
CA ASP A 72 14.09 11.73 4.44
C ASP A 72 14.30 11.29 5.90
N ASP A 73 14.30 12.26 6.85
CA ASP A 73 14.52 11.99 8.28
C ASP A 73 13.46 11.08 8.93
N ARG A 74 12.32 10.87 8.26
CA ARG A 74 11.17 10.14 8.80
C ARG A 74 10.71 8.98 7.93
N LEU A 75 11.15 8.92 6.69
CA LEU A 75 10.67 7.96 5.71
C LEU A 75 11.82 7.13 5.14
N GLY A 76 11.73 5.81 5.33
CA GLY A 76 12.51 4.81 4.62
C GLY A 76 11.73 4.24 3.43
N LEU A 77 12.45 3.72 2.45
CA LEU A 77 11.91 3.00 1.31
C LEU A 77 12.71 1.71 1.08
N LEU A 78 12.02 0.59 0.94
CA LEU A 78 12.55 -0.62 0.35
C LEU A 78 11.91 -0.73 -1.04
N ARG A 79 12.72 -0.57 -2.08
CA ARG A 79 12.26 -0.56 -3.48
C ARG A 79 11.73 -1.91 -3.92
N CYS A 80 10.99 -1.91 -5.00
CA CYS A 80 10.40 -3.11 -5.58
C CYS A 80 11.44 -4.14 -6.03
N GLY A 81 12.48 -3.68 -6.73
CA GLY A 81 13.40 -4.57 -7.45
C GLY A 81 12.82 -5.02 -8.79
N THR A 82 13.47 -6.00 -9.43
CA THR A 82 13.21 -6.39 -10.83
C THR A 82 12.62 -7.79 -10.98
N SER A 83 12.71 -8.64 -9.95
CA SER A 83 12.21 -10.02 -10.02
C SER A 83 10.69 -10.08 -10.12
N GLU A 84 10.19 -11.10 -10.82
CA GLU A 84 8.76 -11.34 -10.99
C GLU A 84 8.29 -12.55 -10.16
N GLY A 85 7.08 -12.44 -9.58
CA GLY A 85 6.47 -13.54 -8.82
C GLY A 85 5.73 -14.54 -9.71
N PRO A 86 5.16 -15.60 -9.13
CA PRO A 86 4.83 -15.74 -7.71
C PRO A 86 6.04 -16.05 -6.82
N PHE A 87 5.96 -15.65 -5.54
CA PHE A 87 6.97 -15.94 -4.54
C PHE A 87 6.43 -16.95 -3.54
N GLU A 88 7.31 -17.74 -2.96
CA GLU A 88 6.97 -18.82 -2.03
C GLU A 88 6.39 -18.28 -0.71
N ASP A 89 5.45 -19.01 -0.14
CA ASP A 89 4.79 -18.63 1.12
C ASP A 89 5.76 -18.50 2.29
N HIS A 90 6.85 -19.30 2.32
CA HIS A 90 7.85 -19.19 3.36
C HIS A 90 8.64 -17.87 3.27
N ALA A 91 8.97 -17.43 2.04
CA ALA A 91 9.65 -16.15 1.84
C ALA A 91 8.76 -15.00 2.32
N TRP A 92 7.47 -15.03 2.00
CA TRP A 92 6.52 -14.04 2.51
C TRP A 92 6.41 -14.03 4.04
N ARG A 93 6.47 -15.18 4.70
CA ARG A 93 6.46 -15.23 6.18
C ARG A 93 7.71 -14.62 6.77
N THR A 94 8.89 -15.03 6.31
CA THR A 94 10.17 -14.48 6.78
C THR A 94 10.24 -12.96 6.55
N PHE A 95 9.72 -12.50 5.40
CA PHE A 95 9.63 -11.07 5.08
C PHE A 95 8.71 -10.32 6.05
N ALA A 96 7.54 -10.87 6.36
CA ALA A 96 6.60 -10.29 7.30
C ALA A 96 7.15 -10.27 8.74
N GLU A 97 7.85 -11.31 9.16
CA GLU A 97 8.54 -11.38 10.46
C GLU A 97 9.58 -10.27 10.59
N TRP A 98 10.44 -10.10 9.57
CA TRP A 98 11.41 -9.02 9.54
C TRP A 98 10.73 -7.65 9.62
N ALA A 99 9.71 -7.43 8.82
CA ALA A 99 9.00 -6.16 8.78
C ALA A 99 8.27 -5.86 10.10
N ALA A 100 7.74 -6.87 10.79
CA ALA A 100 7.03 -6.71 12.06
C ALA A 100 7.97 -6.36 13.24
N GLU A 101 9.24 -6.71 13.16
CA GLU A 101 10.25 -6.40 14.19
C GLU A 101 10.82 -4.98 14.08
N ARG A 102 10.49 -4.27 13.03
CA ARG A 102 11.01 -2.93 12.80
C ARG A 102 10.40 -1.90 13.78
N PRO A 103 11.20 -0.92 14.23
CA PRO A 103 10.73 0.08 15.19
C PRO A 103 9.81 1.14 14.58
N GLU A 104 9.90 1.36 13.25
CA GLU A 104 9.04 2.26 12.51
C GLU A 104 7.73 1.59 12.08
N GLU A 105 6.75 2.39 11.69
CA GLU A 105 5.53 1.87 11.04
C GLU A 105 5.86 1.34 9.65
N VAL A 106 5.58 0.07 9.39
CA VAL A 106 5.86 -0.55 8.09
C VAL A 106 4.59 -0.67 7.27
N ILE A 107 4.61 -0.08 6.08
CA ILE A 107 3.48 -0.06 5.16
C ILE A 107 3.92 -0.66 3.82
N VAL A 108 3.28 -1.75 3.43
CA VAL A 108 3.62 -2.48 2.20
C VAL A 108 2.62 -2.13 1.10
N ASP A 109 3.12 -1.56 0.01
CA ASP A 109 2.35 -1.41 -1.23
C ASP A 109 2.36 -2.74 -1.99
N LEU A 110 1.25 -3.43 -1.94
CA LEU A 110 1.03 -4.71 -2.62
C LEU A 110 0.37 -4.55 -4.01
N GLY A 111 0.13 -3.29 -4.41
CA GLY A 111 -0.38 -2.95 -5.74
C GLY A 111 -1.74 -3.52 -6.06
N THR A 112 -1.84 -4.17 -7.22
CA THR A 112 -3.09 -4.73 -7.75
C THR A 112 -3.03 -6.25 -7.82
N GLY A 113 -4.07 -6.90 -7.36
CA GLY A 113 -4.19 -8.35 -7.31
C GLY A 113 -4.49 -8.85 -5.90
N VAL A 114 -4.56 -10.15 -5.74
CA VAL A 114 -4.72 -10.77 -4.41
C VAL A 114 -3.33 -11.07 -3.86
N PRO A 115 -2.96 -10.48 -2.73
CA PRO A 115 -1.67 -10.75 -2.11
C PRO A 115 -1.58 -12.19 -1.58
N SER A 116 -0.35 -12.67 -1.31
CA SER A 116 -0.12 -13.97 -0.68
C SER A 116 -0.96 -14.13 0.59
N ALA A 117 -1.63 -15.27 0.72
CA ALA A 117 -2.42 -15.59 1.91
C ALA A 117 -1.52 -15.71 3.16
N ALA A 118 -0.28 -16.19 2.99
CA ALA A 118 0.69 -16.29 4.07
C ALA A 118 1.08 -14.91 4.61
N PHE A 119 1.27 -13.92 3.72
CA PHE A 119 1.56 -12.55 4.11
C PHE A 119 0.35 -11.89 4.77
N ARG A 120 -0.84 -11.98 4.16
CA ARG A 120 -2.08 -11.38 4.68
C ARG A 120 -2.43 -11.83 6.10
N ALA A 121 -2.11 -13.08 6.44
CA ALA A 121 -2.36 -13.61 7.79
C ALA A 121 -1.48 -12.99 8.89
N MET A 122 -0.44 -12.25 8.54
CA MET A 122 0.56 -11.68 9.45
C MET A 122 0.51 -10.16 9.55
N VAL A 123 -0.31 -9.51 8.73
CA VAL A 123 -0.36 -8.06 8.61
C VAL A 123 -1.78 -7.55 8.86
N ARG A 124 -1.89 -6.28 9.20
CA ARG A 124 -3.16 -5.60 9.04
C ARG A 124 -3.46 -5.43 7.55
N ASP A 125 -4.51 -6.07 7.09
CA ASP A 125 -4.86 -6.19 5.69
C ASP A 125 -5.87 -5.12 5.27
N LEU A 126 -5.46 -4.14 4.49
CA LEU A 126 -6.31 -3.05 4.02
C LEU A 126 -6.47 -3.08 2.50
N MET A 127 -7.71 -3.04 2.03
CA MET A 127 -8.01 -2.98 0.60
C MET A 127 -8.45 -1.58 0.18
N VAL A 128 -7.79 -1.03 -0.84
CA VAL A 128 -8.22 0.22 -1.49
C VAL A 128 -9.20 -0.10 -2.62
N ILE A 129 -10.37 0.54 -2.61
CA ILE A 129 -11.40 0.29 -3.61
C ILE A 129 -12.02 1.59 -4.13
N ARG A 130 -12.18 1.69 -5.45
CA ARG A 130 -13.08 2.68 -6.07
C ARG A 130 -14.47 2.07 -6.18
N PRO A 131 -15.55 2.73 -5.70
CA PRO A 131 -16.90 2.19 -5.73
C PRO A 131 -17.45 2.16 -7.17
N CYS A 132 -17.03 1.16 -7.93
CA CYS A 132 -17.58 0.84 -9.22
C CYS A 132 -17.99 -0.63 -9.29
N TYR A 133 -18.98 -0.93 -10.13
CA TYR A 133 -19.53 -2.29 -10.24
C TYR A 133 -18.47 -3.37 -10.44
N LEU A 134 -17.47 -3.11 -11.32
CA LEU A 134 -16.43 -4.10 -11.59
C LEU A 134 -15.53 -4.38 -10.39
N SER A 135 -15.07 -3.33 -9.69
CA SER A 135 -14.24 -3.48 -8.49
C SER A 135 -14.99 -4.21 -7.40
N LEU A 136 -16.22 -3.79 -7.11
CA LEU A 136 -17.04 -4.37 -6.07
C LEU A 136 -17.40 -5.83 -6.36
N ARG A 137 -17.75 -6.14 -7.62
CA ARG A 137 -18.01 -7.52 -8.05
C ARG A 137 -16.77 -8.42 -7.90
N ARG A 138 -15.58 -7.92 -8.27
CA ARG A 138 -14.32 -8.69 -8.10
C ARG A 138 -14.04 -8.94 -6.63
N ALA A 139 -14.14 -7.92 -5.79
CA ALA A 139 -13.93 -8.04 -4.36
C ALA A 139 -14.91 -9.02 -3.71
N ALA A 140 -16.21 -8.89 -3.98
CA ALA A 140 -17.23 -9.79 -3.45
C ALA A 140 -17.03 -11.25 -3.89
N ARG A 141 -16.62 -11.48 -5.16
CA ARG A 141 -16.39 -12.84 -5.69
C ARG A 141 -15.09 -13.48 -5.19
N SER A 142 -14.14 -12.70 -4.72
CA SER A 142 -12.89 -13.25 -4.17
C SER A 142 -13.10 -13.99 -2.85
N GLY A 143 -14.19 -13.68 -2.12
CA GLY A 143 -14.46 -14.22 -0.79
C GLY A 143 -13.49 -13.71 0.28
N LEU A 144 -12.59 -12.79 -0.07
CA LEU A 144 -11.61 -12.25 0.86
C LEU A 144 -12.26 -11.25 1.84
N ARG A 145 -11.79 -11.26 3.06
CA ARG A 145 -12.22 -10.34 4.13
C ARG A 145 -10.98 -9.59 4.62
N PRO A 146 -10.67 -8.41 4.06
CA PRO A 146 -9.65 -7.55 4.64
C PRO A 146 -10.11 -7.02 6.00
N ASP A 147 -9.17 -6.56 6.83
CA ASP A 147 -9.48 -5.93 8.12
C ASP A 147 -10.21 -4.59 7.96
N GLY A 148 -10.09 -3.98 6.79
CA GLY A 148 -10.81 -2.78 6.44
C GLY A 148 -10.68 -2.39 4.97
N VAL A 149 -11.56 -1.48 4.55
CA VAL A 149 -11.49 -0.90 3.21
C VAL A 149 -11.32 0.61 3.27
N ILE A 150 -10.45 1.12 2.39
CA ILE A 150 -10.30 2.54 2.11
C ILE A 150 -11.01 2.80 0.79
N VAL A 151 -12.06 3.62 0.83
CA VAL A 151 -12.90 3.87 -0.33
C VAL A 151 -12.49 5.18 -1.00
N VAL A 152 -12.06 5.11 -2.27
CA VAL A 152 -11.71 6.29 -3.08
C VAL A 152 -12.92 6.70 -3.92
N CYS A 153 -13.66 7.69 -3.44
CA CYS A 153 -14.93 8.12 -4.01
C CYS A 153 -14.77 9.19 -5.09
N GLU A 154 -15.48 9.01 -6.20
CA GLU A 154 -15.62 9.98 -7.27
C GLU A 154 -17.00 10.63 -7.17
N PRO A 155 -17.09 11.98 -7.22
CA PRO A 155 -18.38 12.67 -7.19
C PRO A 155 -19.31 12.19 -8.32
N GLY A 156 -20.60 12.08 -8.03
CA GLY A 156 -21.61 11.68 -9.01
C GLY A 156 -21.70 10.18 -9.31
N ARG A 157 -20.95 9.33 -8.61
CA ARG A 157 -21.14 7.87 -8.70
C ARG A 157 -22.34 7.41 -7.90
N ALA A 158 -23.07 6.42 -8.43
CA ALA A 158 -24.24 5.84 -7.77
C ALA A 158 -23.88 4.97 -6.53
N LEU A 159 -22.72 4.31 -6.57
CA LEU A 159 -22.25 3.48 -5.45
C LEU A 159 -21.50 4.35 -4.44
N THR A 160 -21.83 4.18 -3.17
CA THR A 160 -21.28 4.92 -2.02
C THR A 160 -20.29 4.07 -1.23
N ALA A 161 -19.62 4.68 -0.26
CA ALA A 161 -18.76 3.96 0.69
C ALA A 161 -19.58 2.97 1.54
N ASP A 162 -20.80 3.33 1.93
CA ASP A 162 -21.70 2.47 2.70
C ASP A 162 -22.13 1.24 1.88
N ASP A 163 -22.35 1.41 0.57
CA ASP A 163 -22.65 0.28 -0.31
C ASP A 163 -21.47 -0.70 -0.39
N VAL A 164 -20.24 -0.19 -0.40
CA VAL A 164 -19.02 -1.01 -0.36
C VAL A 164 -18.96 -1.78 0.96
N GLY A 165 -19.07 -1.10 2.10
CA GLY A 165 -19.02 -1.72 3.43
C GLY A 165 -20.06 -2.83 3.58
N ARG A 166 -21.31 -2.54 3.21
CA ARG A 166 -22.41 -3.52 3.27
C ARG A 166 -22.21 -4.69 2.31
N CYS A 167 -21.77 -4.45 1.10
CA CYS A 167 -21.61 -5.50 0.09
C CYS A 167 -20.47 -6.47 0.45
N LEU A 168 -19.39 -5.96 1.03
CA LEU A 168 -18.21 -6.76 1.38
C LEU A 168 -18.26 -7.29 2.82
N ASP A 169 -19.16 -6.77 3.64
CA ASP A 169 -19.26 -7.07 5.07
C ASP A 169 -17.92 -6.81 5.79
N VAL A 170 -17.32 -5.63 5.53
CA VAL A 170 -16.06 -5.17 6.12
C VAL A 170 -16.17 -3.69 6.52
N PRO A 171 -15.43 -3.24 7.55
CA PRO A 171 -15.44 -1.85 7.96
C PRO A 171 -14.83 -0.94 6.89
N VAL A 172 -15.47 0.21 6.64
CA VAL A 172 -14.89 1.32 5.87
C VAL A 172 -14.05 2.15 6.85
N VAL A 173 -12.72 2.07 6.74
CA VAL A 173 -11.80 2.74 7.67
C VAL A 173 -11.47 4.17 7.24
N ALA A 174 -11.63 4.50 5.96
CA ALA A 174 -11.53 5.86 5.44
C ALA A 174 -12.28 6.02 4.13
N THR A 175 -12.71 7.25 3.84
CA THR A 175 -13.29 7.65 2.55
C THR A 175 -12.51 8.85 2.00
N VAL A 176 -11.75 8.61 0.94
CA VAL A 176 -10.96 9.61 0.23
C VAL A 176 -11.75 10.11 -0.98
N ARG A 177 -11.93 11.41 -1.12
CA ARG A 177 -12.53 11.98 -2.33
C ARG A 177 -11.49 12.14 -3.42
N ILE A 178 -11.83 11.79 -4.65
CA ILE A 178 -10.99 12.11 -5.81
C ILE A 178 -10.89 13.63 -5.93
N ASP A 179 -9.66 14.12 -5.93
CA ASP A 179 -9.31 15.52 -6.00
C ASP A 179 -8.19 15.72 -7.03
N PRO A 180 -8.38 16.57 -8.05
CA PRO A 180 -7.35 16.86 -9.04
C PRO A 180 -6.04 17.40 -8.44
N THR A 181 -6.07 17.94 -7.21
CA THR A 181 -4.85 18.39 -6.53
C THR A 181 -3.93 17.21 -6.18
N VAL A 182 -4.50 16.03 -5.93
CA VAL A 182 -3.73 14.81 -5.68
C VAL A 182 -2.97 14.38 -6.93
N ALA A 183 -3.65 14.29 -8.08
CA ALA A 183 -3.01 13.97 -9.35
C ALA A 183 -1.87 14.96 -9.67
N ARG A 184 -2.13 16.28 -9.56
CA ARG A 184 -1.10 17.28 -9.77
C ARG A 184 0.11 17.16 -8.82
N ALA A 185 -0.14 16.78 -7.56
CA ALA A 185 0.95 16.60 -6.59
C ALA A 185 1.79 15.37 -6.93
N VAL A 186 1.15 14.28 -7.38
CA VAL A 186 1.83 13.06 -7.85
C VAL A 186 2.64 13.35 -9.11
N ASP A 187 2.01 13.93 -10.14
CA ASP A 187 2.66 14.24 -11.43
C ASP A 187 3.87 15.18 -11.27
N ALA A 188 3.85 16.02 -10.23
CA ALA A 188 4.93 16.93 -9.90
C ALA A 188 5.95 16.38 -8.90
N GLY A 189 5.80 15.15 -8.39
CA GLY A 189 6.66 14.57 -7.37
C GLY A 189 6.62 15.28 -6.02
N LEU A 190 5.48 15.89 -5.65
CA LEU A 190 5.36 16.77 -4.48
C LEU A 190 4.65 16.15 -3.27
N ILE A 191 4.30 14.87 -3.31
CA ILE A 191 3.57 14.21 -2.20
C ILE A 191 4.34 14.29 -0.88
N LEU A 192 5.67 14.14 -0.92
CA LEU A 192 6.52 14.25 0.27
C LEU A 192 6.52 15.65 0.88
N SER A 193 6.63 16.67 0.04
CA SER A 193 6.76 18.06 0.49
C SER A 193 5.43 18.74 0.75
N ARG A 194 4.37 18.33 0.04
CA ARG A 194 3.05 18.96 0.07
C ARG A 194 1.93 17.92 -0.05
N LEU A 195 1.59 17.28 1.07
CA LEU A 195 0.47 16.34 1.10
C LEU A 195 -0.86 17.10 0.87
N PRO A 196 -1.65 16.78 -0.18
CA PRO A 196 -2.96 17.36 -0.41
C PRO A 196 -3.91 17.18 0.78
N ALA A 197 -4.71 18.22 1.08
CA ALA A 197 -5.59 18.21 2.24
C ALA A 197 -6.60 17.03 2.23
N THR A 198 -7.05 16.63 1.05
CA THR A 198 -7.97 15.50 0.85
C THR A 198 -7.40 14.18 1.37
N LEU A 199 -6.08 14.00 1.35
CA LEU A 199 -5.42 12.78 1.84
C LEU A 199 -5.25 12.76 3.37
N ARG A 200 -5.46 13.90 4.06
CA ARG A 200 -5.36 13.96 5.54
C ARG A 200 -6.44 13.14 6.25
N VAL A 201 -7.52 12.77 5.56
CA VAL A 201 -8.52 11.82 6.09
C VAL A 201 -7.94 10.44 6.39
N LEU A 202 -6.76 10.14 5.86
CA LEU A 202 -6.02 8.91 6.12
C LEU A 202 -5.25 8.93 7.44
N ASP A 203 -5.19 10.09 8.12
CA ASP A 203 -4.60 10.21 9.46
C ASP A 203 -5.40 9.34 10.45
N GLY A 204 -4.70 8.54 11.23
CA GLY A 204 -5.32 7.60 12.17
C GLY A 204 -5.94 6.33 11.54
N VAL A 205 -5.84 6.12 10.21
CA VAL A 205 -6.20 4.83 9.59
C VAL A 205 -5.34 3.71 10.16
N ILE A 206 -4.07 3.99 10.39
CA ILE A 206 -3.16 3.12 11.13
C ILE A 206 -2.92 3.82 12.48
N PRO A 207 -3.19 3.19 13.63
CA PRO A 207 -2.91 3.78 14.94
C PRO A 207 -1.42 4.05 15.10
N ALA A 208 -1.08 5.15 15.77
CA ALA A 208 0.31 5.47 16.11
C ALA A 208 0.85 4.57 17.25
#